data_802f6d43ad1ef74c44e10b186d4d1071
#
_entry.id   802f6d43ad1ef74c44e10b186d4d1071
#
_cell.length_a   1.000
_cell.length_b   1.000
_cell.length_c   1.000
_cell.angle_alpha   90.00
_cell.angle_beta   90.00
_cell.angle_gamma   90.00
#
_symmetry.space_group_name_H-M   'P 1'
#
loop_
_entity.id
_entity.type
_entity.pdbx_description
1 polymer ?
#
loop_
_entity_poly.entity_id
_entity_poly.type
_entity_poly.pdbx_seq_one_letter_code
_entity_poly.pdbx_strand_id
1 'polypeptide(L)'
;MNINRSVPLSKALVGTWELLTREDFTPTGERHIDSSLGADPFGLLFYDSNGNFAAQFMKRARNTSTTEIATQAAPNNSRAQGGYDAYFGTYTTDDTEGTVTQRLVGALSRENVGQVLTRAMTIAGNELVIRVHTAASSGAPIVRTLLWRRVG
;
A
#
# COMPACT_ATOMS: atom_id res chain seq x y z
N MET A 1 37.93 3.21 4.68
CA MET A 1 37.03 2.59 3.70
C MET A 1 35.59 2.72 4.19
N ASN A 2 34.88 3.62 3.58
CA ASN A 2 33.47 3.84 3.93
C ASN A 2 32.63 2.72 3.34
N ILE A 3 32.36 1.72 4.13
CA ILE A 3 31.33 0.76 3.79
C ILE A 3 30.01 1.44 4.10
N ASN A 4 29.39 1.95 3.07
CA ASN A 4 28.03 2.47 3.20
C ASN A 4 27.10 1.28 3.44
N ARG A 5 26.97 0.88 4.69
CA ARG A 5 26.02 -0.15 5.07
C ARG A 5 24.66 0.50 5.14
N SER A 6 23.90 0.37 4.06
CA SER A 6 22.47 0.68 4.13
C SER A 6 21.83 -0.19 5.19
N VAL A 7 20.94 0.38 5.98
CA VAL A 7 20.16 -0.35 6.96
C VAL A 7 19.31 -1.39 6.21
N PRO A 8 19.30 -2.68 6.63
CA PRO A 8 18.49 -3.67 5.95
C PRO A 8 17.01 -3.31 6.01
N LEU A 9 16.28 -3.67 4.97
CA LEU A 9 14.84 -3.40 4.86
C LEU A 9 14.08 -3.88 6.09
N SER A 10 14.43 -5.05 6.61
CA SER A 10 13.80 -5.65 7.79
C SER A 10 13.86 -4.75 9.03
N LYS A 11 14.90 -3.94 9.15
CA LYS A 11 15.05 -2.98 10.27
C LYS A 11 14.48 -1.61 9.92
N ALA A 12 14.76 -1.14 8.72
CA ALA A 12 14.33 0.19 8.28
C ALA A 12 12.80 0.31 8.18
N LEU A 13 12.12 -0.80 7.91
CA LEU A 13 10.68 -0.82 7.72
C LEU A 13 9.88 -0.61 9.01
N VAL A 14 10.44 -1.06 10.15
CA VAL A 14 9.75 -0.99 11.44
C VAL A 14 9.44 0.47 11.81
N GLY A 15 8.17 0.76 12.07
CA GLY A 15 7.71 2.08 12.44
C GLY A 15 6.35 2.41 11.87
N THR A 16 6.02 3.70 11.93
CA THR A 16 4.77 4.26 11.46
C THR A 16 5.04 5.19 10.28
N TRP A 17 4.23 5.04 9.23
CA TRP A 17 4.40 5.75 7.97
C TRP A 17 3.11 6.44 7.56
N GLU A 18 3.23 7.68 7.15
CA GLU A 18 2.12 8.48 6.61
C GLU A 18 2.22 8.52 5.09
N LEU A 19 1.09 8.31 4.42
CA LEU A 19 1.03 8.36 2.95
C LEU A 19 1.19 9.80 2.46
N LEU A 20 2.17 10.03 1.58
CA LEU A 20 2.36 11.30 0.90
C LEU A 20 1.66 11.33 -0.45
N THR A 21 1.87 10.30 -1.27
CA THR A 21 1.25 10.19 -2.59
C THR A 21 0.91 8.74 -2.91
N ARG A 22 -0.15 8.56 -3.68
CA ARG A 22 -0.55 7.30 -4.27
C ARG A 22 -0.91 7.56 -5.72
N GLU A 23 -0.08 7.10 -6.63
CA GLU A 23 -0.19 7.43 -8.04
C GLU A 23 -0.23 6.16 -8.88
N ASP A 24 -1.21 6.06 -9.75
CA ASP A 24 -1.38 4.96 -10.69
C ASP A 24 -1.00 5.42 -12.09
N PHE A 25 -0.21 4.61 -12.80
CA PHE A 25 0.21 4.88 -14.16
C PHE A 25 -0.07 3.68 -15.06
N THR A 26 -0.49 3.96 -16.28
CA THR A 26 -0.58 2.95 -17.33
C THR A 26 0.82 2.54 -17.81
N PRO A 27 0.97 1.42 -18.53
CA PRO A 27 2.27 1.04 -19.11
C PRO A 27 2.88 2.08 -20.04
N THR A 28 2.05 2.97 -20.63
CA THR A 28 2.51 4.07 -21.49
C THR A 28 2.83 5.35 -20.71
N GLY A 29 2.72 5.32 -19.37
CA GLY A 29 3.08 6.44 -18.51
C GLY A 29 1.97 7.46 -18.27
N GLU A 30 0.74 7.18 -18.70
CA GLU A 30 -0.41 8.06 -18.44
C GLU A 30 -0.93 7.84 -17.02
N ARG A 31 -1.25 8.95 -16.35
CA ARG A 31 -1.81 8.86 -15.00
C ARG A 31 -3.26 8.38 -15.04
N HIS A 32 -3.56 7.41 -14.20
CA HIS A 32 -4.90 6.91 -13.94
C HIS A 32 -5.34 7.32 -12.53
N ILE A 33 -6.56 7.82 -12.37
CA ILE A 33 -7.11 8.14 -11.05
C ILE A 33 -8.05 7.02 -10.64
N ASP A 34 -7.72 6.36 -9.52
CA ASP A 34 -8.61 5.39 -8.90
C ASP A 34 -9.70 6.14 -8.12
N SER A 35 -10.93 6.02 -8.59
CA SER A 35 -12.08 6.73 -8.00
C SER A 35 -12.42 6.25 -6.59
N SER A 36 -11.99 5.05 -6.20
CA SER A 36 -12.33 4.49 -4.88
C SER A 36 -11.66 5.25 -3.73
N LEU A 37 -10.42 5.71 -3.93
CA LEU A 37 -9.66 6.48 -2.95
C LEU A 37 -9.34 7.89 -3.43
N GLY A 38 -9.54 8.18 -4.70
CA GLY A 38 -9.27 9.49 -5.28
C GLY A 38 -7.79 9.71 -5.61
N ALA A 39 -7.47 10.94 -6.01
CA ALA A 39 -6.13 11.29 -6.46
C ALA A 39 -5.13 11.49 -5.32
N ASP A 40 -5.61 11.79 -4.12
CA ASP A 40 -4.77 12.19 -2.97
C ASP A 40 -5.37 11.66 -1.66
N PRO A 41 -5.35 10.34 -1.42
CA PRO A 41 -5.92 9.77 -0.20
C PRO A 41 -5.04 10.00 1.03
N PHE A 42 -5.65 9.93 2.21
CA PHE A 42 -4.94 9.73 3.46
C PHE A 42 -4.51 8.27 3.59
N GLY A 43 -3.45 8.01 4.31
CA GLY A 43 -3.05 6.65 4.65
C GLY A 43 -2.08 6.60 5.82
N LEU A 44 -2.20 5.53 6.60
CA LEU A 44 -1.26 5.16 7.65
C LEU A 44 -0.87 3.71 7.49
N LEU A 45 0.40 3.45 7.72
CA LEU A 45 0.98 2.11 7.59
C LEU A 45 1.88 1.85 8.80
N PHE A 46 1.71 0.69 9.40
CA PHE A 46 2.44 0.29 10.59
C PHE A 46 3.14 -1.04 10.35
N TYR A 47 4.41 -1.13 10.71
CA TYR A 47 5.16 -2.37 10.77
C TYR A 47 5.82 -2.46 12.14
N ASP A 48 5.53 -3.51 12.91
CA ASP A 48 6.20 -3.71 14.19
C ASP A 48 7.40 -4.65 14.04
N SER A 49 8.20 -4.75 15.09
CA SER A 49 9.40 -5.60 15.10
C SER A 49 9.07 -7.09 15.29
N ASN A 50 7.83 -7.44 15.56
CA ASN A 50 7.38 -8.80 15.78
C ASN A 50 6.76 -9.46 14.54
N GLY A 51 6.81 -8.79 13.40
CA GLY A 51 6.27 -9.31 12.15
C GLY A 51 4.78 -9.04 11.93
N ASN A 52 4.23 -8.03 12.56
CA ASN A 52 2.85 -7.60 12.37
C ASN A 52 2.78 -6.28 11.61
N PHE A 53 1.74 -6.10 10.83
CA PHE A 53 1.52 -4.86 10.10
C PHE A 53 0.04 -4.49 10.06
N ALA A 54 -0.24 -3.21 9.80
CA ALA A 54 -1.57 -2.71 9.55
C ALA A 54 -1.50 -1.54 8.56
N ALA A 55 -2.50 -1.43 7.71
CA ALA A 55 -2.61 -0.34 6.75
C ALA A 55 -4.04 0.18 6.69
N GLN A 56 -4.18 1.50 6.57
CA GLN A 56 -5.46 2.16 6.43
C GLN A 56 -5.36 3.25 5.37
N PHE A 57 -6.40 3.38 4.56
CA PHE A 57 -6.50 4.39 3.51
C PHE A 57 -7.87 5.03 3.56
N MET A 58 -7.93 6.34 3.33
CA MET A 58 -9.18 7.07 3.30
C MET A 58 -9.15 8.13 2.21
N LYS A 59 -10.20 8.18 1.41
CA LYS A 59 -10.44 9.25 0.45
C LYS A 59 -10.64 10.57 1.20
N ARG A 60 -9.96 11.64 0.77
CA ARG A 60 -10.06 12.95 1.46
C ARG A 60 -11.46 13.54 1.41
N ALA A 61 -12.06 13.55 0.23
CA ALA A 61 -13.39 14.11 0.02
C ALA A 61 -14.44 13.00 0.03
N ARG A 62 -14.68 12.41 1.20
CA ARG A 62 -15.73 11.42 1.33
C ARG A 62 -17.09 12.08 1.29
N ASN A 63 -17.97 11.50 0.46
CA ASN A 63 -19.34 11.95 0.36
C ASN A 63 -20.14 11.40 1.55
N THR A 64 -20.70 12.27 2.38
CA THR A 64 -21.46 11.87 3.57
C THR A 64 -22.89 11.45 3.23
N SER A 65 -23.37 11.68 2.03
CA SER A 65 -24.80 11.57 1.70
C SER A 65 -25.24 10.27 1.08
N THR A 66 -24.32 9.37 0.70
CA THR A 66 -24.72 8.08 0.13
C THR A 66 -23.60 7.09 -0.05
N THR A 67 -23.95 5.97 -0.06
CA THR A 67 -23.53 4.76 -0.73
C THR A 67 -22.46 5.01 -1.80
N GLU A 68 -21.22 5.28 -1.40
CA GLU A 68 -20.14 4.95 -2.29
C GLU A 68 -20.14 3.42 -2.44
N ILE A 69 -20.51 2.98 -3.62
CA ILE A 69 -20.61 1.56 -3.95
C ILE A 69 -19.22 0.94 -3.79
N ALA A 70 -19.14 -0.22 -3.16
CA ALA A 70 -17.90 -0.98 -3.09
C ALA A 70 -17.36 -1.20 -4.50
N THR A 71 -16.11 -0.85 -4.73
CA THR A 71 -15.45 -1.13 -6.00
C THR A 71 -15.30 -2.63 -6.19
N GLN A 72 -15.27 -3.07 -7.44
CA GLN A 72 -15.01 -4.48 -7.75
C GLN A 72 -13.66 -4.91 -7.17
N ALA A 73 -13.57 -6.17 -6.79
CA ALA A 73 -12.31 -6.74 -6.34
C ALA A 73 -11.24 -6.55 -7.41
N ALA A 74 -10.14 -5.92 -7.05
CA ALA A 74 -8.98 -5.77 -7.88
C ALA A 74 -7.86 -6.66 -7.37
N PRO A 75 -6.89 -7.06 -8.21
CA PRO A 75 -5.76 -7.84 -7.74
C PRO A 75 -4.94 -7.06 -6.72
N ASN A 76 -4.14 -7.78 -5.93
CA ASN A 76 -3.22 -7.20 -4.96
C ASN A 76 -3.91 -6.35 -3.87
N ASN A 77 -5.09 -6.75 -3.43
CA ASN A 77 -5.77 -6.09 -2.31
C ASN A 77 -6.05 -4.59 -2.56
N SER A 78 -6.48 -4.24 -3.76
CA SER A 78 -6.70 -2.85 -4.16
C SER A 78 -8.17 -2.43 -4.08
N ARG A 79 -8.93 -2.98 -3.12
CA ARG A 79 -10.37 -2.74 -3.01
C ARG A 79 -10.71 -1.86 -1.82
N ALA A 80 -11.30 -0.69 -2.08
CA ALA A 80 -11.83 0.21 -1.07
C ALA A 80 -13.36 0.18 -1.07
N GLN A 81 -13.97 0.48 0.08
CA GLN A 81 -15.42 0.56 0.26
C GLN A 81 -15.77 1.88 0.93
N GLY A 82 -16.69 2.62 0.35
CA GLY A 82 -17.12 3.90 0.91
C GLY A 82 -15.98 4.92 1.05
N GLY A 83 -15.00 4.87 0.18
CA GLY A 83 -13.82 5.72 0.26
C GLY A 83 -12.84 5.33 1.36
N TYR A 84 -12.91 4.10 1.86
CA TYR A 84 -12.03 3.60 2.92
C TYR A 84 -11.54 2.19 2.62
N ASP A 85 -10.29 1.89 2.99
CA ASP A 85 -9.74 0.55 2.97
C ASP A 85 -8.88 0.32 4.20
N ALA A 86 -8.91 -0.90 4.73
CA ALA A 86 -8.14 -1.27 5.90
C ALA A 86 -7.84 -2.76 5.87
N TYR A 87 -6.64 -3.12 6.28
CA TYR A 87 -6.24 -4.51 6.45
C TYR A 87 -5.06 -4.60 7.40
N PHE A 88 -4.91 -5.77 7.99
CA PHE A 88 -3.80 -6.06 8.88
C PHE A 88 -3.43 -7.53 8.81
N GLY A 89 -2.24 -7.84 9.29
CA GLY A 89 -1.77 -9.21 9.33
C GLY A 89 -0.32 -9.32 9.74
N THR A 90 0.36 -10.28 9.14
CA THR A 90 1.78 -10.55 9.39
C THR A 90 2.61 -10.26 8.14
N TYR A 91 3.91 -10.05 8.34
CA TYR A 91 4.81 -9.80 7.23
C TYR A 91 6.18 -10.46 7.44
N THR A 92 6.84 -10.72 6.35
CA THR A 92 8.25 -11.11 6.29
C THR A 92 8.95 -10.24 5.25
N THR A 93 10.27 -10.12 5.40
CA THR A 93 11.09 -9.32 4.49
C THR A 93 12.13 -10.18 3.79
N ASP A 94 12.45 -9.82 2.56
CA ASP A 94 13.62 -10.31 1.83
C ASP A 94 14.55 -9.13 1.58
N ASP A 95 15.60 -9.02 2.38
CA ASP A 95 16.53 -7.90 2.32
C ASP A 95 17.35 -7.90 1.03
N THR A 96 17.56 -9.06 0.42
CA THR A 96 18.31 -9.20 -0.84
C THR A 96 17.48 -8.73 -2.02
N GLU A 97 16.23 -9.16 -2.11
CA GLU A 97 15.32 -8.82 -3.21
C GLU A 97 14.64 -7.46 -3.02
N GLY A 98 14.66 -6.90 -1.82
CA GLY A 98 13.95 -5.65 -1.53
C GLY A 98 12.44 -5.82 -1.55
N THR A 99 11.95 -6.94 -1.03
CA THR A 99 10.51 -7.23 -1.02
C THR A 99 10.01 -7.49 0.39
N VAL A 100 8.72 -7.21 0.56
CA VAL A 100 7.96 -7.50 1.78
C VAL A 100 6.78 -8.37 1.39
N THR A 101 6.63 -9.51 2.04
CA THR A 101 5.50 -10.40 1.85
C THR A 101 4.53 -10.23 3.01
N GLN A 102 3.31 -9.86 2.69
CA GLN A 102 2.23 -9.59 3.65
C GLN A 102 1.20 -10.70 3.57
N ARG A 103 0.80 -11.22 4.73
CA ARG A 103 -0.33 -12.12 4.85
C ARG A 103 -1.47 -11.38 5.54
N LEU A 104 -2.59 -11.24 4.85
CA LEU A 104 -3.75 -10.51 5.35
C LEU A 104 -4.57 -11.42 6.26
N VAL A 105 -4.60 -11.11 7.54
CA VAL A 105 -5.38 -11.83 8.56
C VAL A 105 -6.78 -11.22 8.68
N GLY A 106 -6.87 -9.90 8.58
CA GLY A 106 -8.12 -9.16 8.58
C GLY A 106 -8.12 -8.09 7.50
N ALA A 107 -9.28 -7.85 6.91
CA ALA A 107 -9.45 -6.84 5.87
C ALA A 107 -10.90 -6.34 5.84
N LEU A 108 -11.08 -5.09 5.43
CA LEU A 108 -12.40 -4.52 5.19
C LEU A 108 -13.16 -5.31 4.12
N SER A 109 -12.47 -5.67 3.03
CA SER A 109 -13.03 -6.52 1.97
C SER A 109 -12.81 -7.99 2.31
N ARG A 110 -13.89 -8.76 2.41
CA ARG A 110 -13.84 -10.18 2.77
C ARG A 110 -12.93 -10.99 1.87
N GLU A 111 -12.95 -10.69 0.59
CA GLU A 111 -12.18 -11.41 -0.43
C GLU A 111 -10.67 -11.26 -0.25
N ASN A 112 -10.24 -10.24 0.48
CA ASN A 112 -8.83 -9.99 0.72
C ASN A 112 -8.27 -10.77 1.91
N VAL A 113 -9.14 -11.29 2.79
CA VAL A 113 -8.70 -12.08 3.94
C VAL A 113 -8.04 -13.38 3.47
N GLY A 114 -6.85 -13.64 3.99
CA GLY A 114 -6.06 -14.82 3.63
C GLY A 114 -5.14 -14.65 2.42
N GLN A 115 -5.20 -13.52 1.73
CA GLN A 115 -4.28 -13.25 0.62
C GLN A 115 -2.84 -13.11 1.14
N VAL A 116 -1.91 -13.57 0.32
CA VAL A 116 -0.47 -13.40 0.54
C VAL A 116 0.07 -12.56 -0.61
N LEU A 117 0.61 -11.40 -0.29
CA LEU A 117 0.97 -10.38 -1.26
C LEU A 117 2.44 -10.00 -1.08
N THR A 118 3.18 -9.97 -2.18
CA THR A 118 4.58 -9.52 -2.17
C THR A 118 4.68 -8.15 -2.82
N ARG A 119 5.32 -7.22 -2.11
CA ARG A 119 5.51 -5.83 -2.55
C ARG A 119 6.97 -5.49 -2.67
N ALA A 120 7.35 -4.86 -3.77
CA ALA A 120 8.67 -4.24 -3.89
C ALA A 120 8.70 -2.96 -3.07
N MET A 121 9.66 -2.86 -2.16
CA MET A 121 9.80 -1.71 -1.26
C MET A 121 11.23 -1.21 -1.22
N THR A 122 11.39 0.11 -1.25
CA THR A 122 12.69 0.76 -1.05
C THR A 122 12.55 1.84 0.01
N ILE A 123 13.54 1.94 0.89
CA ILE A 123 13.60 2.95 1.95
C ILE A 123 14.88 3.74 1.79
N ALA A 124 14.75 5.06 1.75
CA ALA A 124 15.86 6.00 1.75
C ALA A 124 15.58 7.05 2.83
N GLY A 125 16.32 6.99 3.94
CA GLY A 125 16.09 7.87 5.08
C GLY A 125 14.69 7.68 5.67
N ASN A 126 13.88 8.74 5.67
CA ASN A 126 12.53 8.72 6.19
C ASN A 126 11.46 8.51 5.11
N GLU A 127 11.85 8.10 3.92
CA GLU A 127 10.93 7.85 2.81
C GLU A 127 10.89 6.36 2.46
N LEU A 128 9.66 5.86 2.29
CA LEU A 128 9.37 4.51 1.83
C LEU A 128 8.61 4.59 0.52
N VAL A 129 9.08 3.86 -0.49
CA VAL A 129 8.37 3.72 -1.76
C VAL A 129 7.92 2.27 -1.92
N ILE A 130 6.63 2.09 -2.17
CA ILE A 130 6.02 0.80 -2.45
C ILE A 130 5.48 0.81 -3.87
N ARG A 131 5.82 -0.21 -4.66
CA ARG A 131 5.30 -0.40 -6.00
C ARG A 131 4.41 -1.64 -6.07
N VAL A 132 3.26 -1.49 -6.68
CA VAL A 132 2.26 -2.54 -6.81
C VAL A 132 1.83 -2.65 -8.28
N HIS A 133 1.92 -3.86 -8.84
CA HIS A 133 1.34 -4.17 -10.13
C HIS A 133 -0.10 -4.62 -9.91
N THR A 134 -1.05 -3.89 -10.46
CA THR A 134 -2.48 -4.12 -10.28
C THR A 134 -3.23 -3.86 -11.58
N ALA A 135 -4.54 -3.72 -11.52
CA ALA A 135 -5.36 -3.40 -12.68
C ALA A 135 -6.41 -2.34 -12.33
N ALA A 136 -6.75 -1.51 -13.32
CA ALA A 136 -7.89 -0.64 -13.24
C ALA A 136 -9.20 -1.44 -13.24
N SER A 137 -10.33 -0.81 -12.93
CA SER A 137 -11.64 -1.45 -12.97
C SER A 137 -12.00 -2.02 -14.35
N SER A 138 -11.43 -1.47 -15.40
CA SER A 138 -11.54 -1.97 -16.78
C SER A 138 -10.72 -3.24 -17.04
N GLY A 139 -9.86 -3.65 -16.11
CA GLY A 139 -8.91 -4.74 -16.29
C GLY A 139 -7.58 -4.33 -16.90
N ALA A 140 -7.41 -3.06 -17.27
CA ALA A 140 -6.17 -2.56 -17.86
C ALA A 140 -5.03 -2.57 -16.82
N PRO A 141 -3.79 -2.96 -17.21
CA PRO A 141 -2.66 -2.99 -16.29
C PRO A 141 -2.33 -1.60 -15.74
N ILE A 142 -2.04 -1.53 -14.45
CA ILE A 142 -1.66 -0.32 -13.73
C ILE A 142 -0.44 -0.60 -12.87
N VAL A 143 0.52 0.31 -12.84
CA VAL A 143 1.57 0.32 -11.83
C VAL A 143 1.22 1.41 -10.82
N ARG A 144 1.03 1.00 -9.59
CA ARG A 144 0.74 1.90 -8.47
C ARG A 144 2.01 2.16 -7.69
N THR A 145 2.29 3.43 -7.44
CA THR A 145 3.42 3.85 -6.61
C THR A 145 2.88 4.60 -5.40
N LEU A 146 3.27 4.14 -4.21
CA LEU A 146 2.91 4.77 -2.95
C LEU A 146 4.18 5.32 -2.31
N LEU A 147 4.18 6.61 -2.02
CA LEU A 147 5.27 7.27 -1.31
C LEU A 147 4.81 7.58 0.11
N TRP A 148 5.61 7.15 1.07
CA TRP A 148 5.33 7.28 2.49
C TRP A 148 6.45 8.01 3.21
N ARG A 149 6.11 8.71 4.28
CA ARG A 149 7.07 9.36 5.17
C ARG A 149 6.98 8.77 6.57
N ARG A 150 8.13 8.52 7.18
CA ARG A 150 8.20 8.05 8.57
C ARG A 150 7.68 9.12 9.52
N VAL A 151 6.77 8.76 10.41
CA VAL A 151 6.23 9.61 11.46
C VAL A 151 6.40 9.02 12.86
N GLY A 152 6.91 7.82 12.96
CA GLY A 152 7.16 7.20 14.25
C GLY A 152 7.95 5.92 14.20
#